data_c5a7e83fde688cc3f6be00f4d59bb7ab
#
_entry.id   c5a7e83fde688cc3f6be00f4d59bb7ab
#
_cell.length_a   1.000
_cell.length_b   1.000
_cell.length_c   1.000
_cell.angle_alpha   90.00
_cell.angle_beta   90.00
_cell.angle_gamma   90.00
#
_symmetry.space_group_name_H-M   'P 1'
#
loop_
_entity.id
_entity.type
_entity.pdbx_description
1 polymer ?
#
loop_
_entity_poly.entity_id
_entity_poly.type
_entity_poly.pdbx_seq_one_letter_code
_entity_poly.pdbx_strand_id
1 'polypeptide(L)'
;MVIHNRSILVMFSKTIYFSFLICILLHGFYQANANPRAPKGTDEIKTYLFPGTGFFIKNRDPYDDHEAKGWFLEAIELQRADKLSDALKLFEKFTKRRSDLIINFENSPILVAPESIFRAAMIREKQGDWKKAFDHLVIIARAYVKYDFERISSALMQLAEKIATEDLPKKWGVIPRLRSGADDRARLNQIVKLSRGPKFAPRALMVLAEISLKDDKSDDATYALERLINFYPKHYLSEKAYFMLAEINRSLISGPSYDQGATLDALNYYEDYLIFYSEGIVQGLDEELSDFEIRKNEAIERKRLAILGRQQMRENLAMSQLEIGRYVENYGKYFLLHWKKLGNQPALQFYNQAITTAPESNAAREAEKSVAKLRNE
;
A
#
# COMPACT_ATOMS: atom_id res chain seq x y z
N MET A 1 -34.33 -51.69 -20.65
CA MET A 1 -33.31 -50.66 -20.54
C MET A 1 -33.90 -49.35 -19.98
N VAL A 2 -34.64 -49.39 -18.87
CA VAL A 2 -35.37 -48.22 -18.28
C VAL A 2 -35.26 -48.15 -16.75
N ILE A 3 -34.40 -48.95 -16.12
CA ILE A 3 -34.35 -49.01 -14.64
C ILE A 3 -33.11 -48.26 -14.05
N HIS A 4 -32.19 -47.79 -14.89
CA HIS A 4 -30.94 -47.13 -14.36
C HIS A 4 -31.00 -45.62 -14.19
N ASN A 5 -32.10 -44.96 -14.65
CA ASN A 5 -32.15 -43.47 -14.62
C ASN A 5 -32.88 -42.88 -13.37
N ARG A 6 -33.52 -43.68 -12.53
CA ARG A 6 -34.20 -43.18 -11.33
C ARG A 6 -33.24 -43.01 -10.13
N SER A 7 -32.19 -43.81 -10.04
CA SER A 7 -31.25 -43.77 -8.92
C SER A 7 -30.32 -42.56 -8.99
N ILE A 8 -29.95 -42.10 -10.18
CA ILE A 8 -29.07 -40.94 -10.40
C ILE A 8 -29.82 -39.63 -10.07
N LEU A 9 -31.11 -39.54 -10.44
CA LEU A 9 -31.91 -38.34 -10.18
C LEU A 9 -32.20 -38.13 -8.69
N VAL A 10 -32.35 -39.21 -7.93
CA VAL A 10 -32.58 -39.15 -6.44
C VAL A 10 -31.27 -38.80 -5.71
N MET A 11 -30.09 -39.23 -6.23
CA MET A 11 -28.79 -38.86 -5.67
C MET A 11 -28.49 -37.38 -5.92
N PHE A 12 -28.75 -36.86 -7.10
CA PHE A 12 -28.56 -35.43 -7.41
C PHE A 12 -29.48 -34.53 -6.59
N SER A 13 -30.73 -34.94 -6.37
CA SER A 13 -31.69 -34.21 -5.53
C SER A 13 -31.22 -34.12 -4.07
N LYS A 14 -30.70 -35.23 -3.51
CA LYS A 14 -30.23 -35.24 -2.10
C LYS A 14 -28.92 -34.42 -1.93
N THR A 15 -28.03 -34.40 -2.90
CA THR A 15 -26.80 -33.58 -2.85
C THR A 15 -27.09 -32.09 -2.96
N ILE A 16 -28.07 -31.69 -3.78
CA ILE A 16 -28.50 -30.30 -3.89
C ILE A 16 -29.19 -29.84 -2.59
N TYR A 17 -30.05 -30.66 -1.99
CA TYR A 17 -30.67 -30.34 -0.70
C TYR A 17 -29.66 -30.24 0.45
N PHE A 18 -28.66 -31.12 0.46
CA PHE A 18 -27.59 -31.06 1.47
C PHE A 18 -26.70 -29.83 1.31
N SER A 19 -26.34 -29.43 0.08
CA SER A 19 -25.60 -28.20 -0.20
C SER A 19 -26.40 -26.96 0.15
N PHE A 20 -27.71 -26.95 -0.09
CA PHE A 20 -28.60 -25.84 0.26
C PHE A 20 -28.80 -25.73 1.78
N LEU A 21 -28.87 -26.85 2.49
CA LEU A 21 -28.95 -26.89 3.96
C LEU A 21 -27.66 -26.40 4.61
N ILE A 22 -26.48 -26.74 4.04
CA ILE A 22 -25.17 -26.24 4.49
C ILE A 22 -25.04 -24.75 4.22
N CYS A 23 -25.52 -24.24 3.07
CA CYS A 23 -25.52 -22.81 2.79
C CYS A 23 -26.44 -22.02 3.74
N ILE A 24 -27.60 -22.57 4.09
CA ILE A 24 -28.55 -21.95 5.07
C ILE A 24 -27.92 -21.95 6.47
N LEU A 25 -27.28 -23.05 6.87
CA LEU A 25 -26.58 -23.13 8.16
C LEU A 25 -25.39 -22.20 8.22
N LEU A 26 -24.60 -22.11 7.14
CA LEU A 26 -23.47 -21.16 7.05
C LEU A 26 -23.95 -19.70 7.00
N HIS A 27 -25.09 -19.41 6.32
CA HIS A 27 -25.68 -18.07 6.33
C HIS A 27 -26.26 -17.70 7.70
N GLY A 28 -26.88 -18.64 8.37
CA GLY A 28 -27.35 -18.48 9.75
C GLY A 28 -26.20 -18.26 10.74
N PHE A 29 -25.09 -18.97 10.56
CA PHE A 29 -23.88 -18.78 11.36
C PHE A 29 -23.18 -17.44 11.05
N TYR A 30 -23.20 -17.00 9.78
CA TYR A 30 -22.62 -15.72 9.39
C TYR A 30 -23.43 -14.52 9.93
N GLN A 31 -24.77 -14.62 9.93
CA GLN A 31 -25.62 -13.59 10.54
C GLN A 31 -25.61 -13.62 12.06
N ALA A 32 -25.47 -14.80 12.67
CA ALA A 32 -25.36 -14.90 14.13
C ALA A 32 -24.04 -14.32 14.66
N ASN A 33 -22.95 -14.37 13.86
CA ASN A 33 -21.67 -13.77 14.21
C ASN A 33 -21.55 -12.29 13.79
N ALA A 34 -22.41 -11.81 12.88
CA ALA A 34 -22.38 -10.44 12.39
C ALA A 34 -23.18 -9.44 13.26
N ASN A 35 -24.05 -9.95 14.14
CA ASN A 35 -24.83 -9.13 15.06
C ASN A 35 -24.96 -9.84 16.41
N PRO A 36 -24.03 -9.65 17.35
CA PRO A 36 -24.31 -10.04 18.73
C PRO A 36 -25.48 -9.19 19.19
N ARG A 37 -26.64 -9.81 19.35
CA ARG A 37 -27.83 -9.19 19.97
C ARG A 37 -27.37 -8.63 21.31
N ALA A 38 -27.39 -7.32 21.45
CA ALA A 38 -27.26 -6.69 22.75
C ALA A 38 -28.29 -7.26 23.70
N PRO A 39 -27.94 -7.67 24.93
CA PRO A 39 -28.92 -8.09 25.90
C PRO A 39 -29.93 -6.98 26.15
N LYS A 40 -31.22 -7.27 26.01
CA LYS A 40 -32.28 -6.32 26.33
C LYS A 40 -32.29 -6.09 27.85
N GLY A 41 -32.04 -4.84 28.21
CA GLY A 41 -32.21 -4.35 29.60
C GLY A 41 -30.91 -4.32 30.36
N THR A 42 -30.51 -3.12 30.71
CA THR A 42 -29.37 -2.62 31.47
C THR A 42 -28.22 -2.14 30.62
N ASP A 43 -27.87 -0.91 30.81
CA ASP A 43 -26.78 -0.10 30.29
C ASP A 43 -25.83 -0.76 29.28
N GLU A 44 -25.93 -0.33 28.03
CA GLU A 44 -25.27 -0.91 26.87
C GLU A 44 -23.76 -1.05 27.08
N ILE A 45 -23.29 -2.22 27.43
CA ILE A 45 -21.88 -2.61 27.35
C ILE A 45 -21.53 -2.71 25.87
N LYS A 46 -21.08 -1.60 25.27
CA LYS A 46 -20.63 -1.57 23.87
C LYS A 46 -19.25 -2.23 23.78
N THR A 47 -19.24 -3.48 23.34
CA THR A 47 -18.01 -4.21 23.05
C THR A 47 -17.58 -3.87 21.64
N TYR A 48 -16.44 -3.20 21.46
CA TYR A 48 -15.86 -2.92 20.14
C TYR A 48 -14.85 -4.01 19.78
N LEU A 49 -15.14 -4.73 18.70
CA LEU A 49 -14.19 -5.64 18.08
C LEU A 49 -13.23 -4.83 17.20
N PHE A 50 -11.93 -4.94 17.42
CA PHE A 50 -10.94 -4.41 16.49
C PHE A 50 -10.76 -5.40 15.33
N PRO A 51 -11.22 -5.08 14.10
CA PRO A 51 -11.05 -5.97 12.97
C PRO A 51 -9.55 -6.22 12.71
N GLY A 52 -9.17 -7.49 12.72
CA GLY A 52 -7.83 -7.94 12.35
C GLY A 52 -6.82 -8.11 13.48
N THR A 53 -7.16 -7.79 14.74
CA THR A 53 -6.21 -7.95 15.86
C THR A 53 -6.60 -9.00 16.90
N GLY A 54 -7.84 -9.52 16.87
CA GLY A 54 -8.33 -10.45 17.89
C GLY A 54 -8.50 -9.87 19.30
N PHE A 55 -8.25 -8.57 19.49
CA PHE A 55 -8.38 -7.93 20.77
C PHE A 55 -9.78 -7.37 20.99
N PHE A 56 -10.42 -7.79 22.07
CA PHE A 56 -11.65 -7.21 22.58
C PHE A 56 -11.31 -6.15 23.63
N ILE A 57 -11.67 -4.90 23.40
CA ILE A 57 -11.75 -3.94 24.49
C ILE A 57 -13.09 -4.25 25.20
N LYS A 58 -13.02 -4.92 26.34
CA LYS A 58 -14.15 -4.98 27.24
C LYS A 58 -14.46 -3.54 27.65
N ASN A 59 -15.64 -3.05 27.24
CA ASN A 59 -16.07 -1.72 27.63
C ASN A 59 -16.21 -1.77 29.16
N ARG A 60 -15.27 -1.16 29.86
CA ARG A 60 -15.46 -0.86 31.28
C ARG A 60 -16.45 0.29 31.31
N ASP A 61 -17.27 0.35 32.34
CA ASP A 61 -18.21 1.44 32.54
C ASP A 61 -17.55 2.79 32.25
N PRO A 62 -18.22 3.72 31.55
CA PRO A 62 -17.67 5.04 31.31
C PRO A 62 -17.22 5.65 32.63
N TYR A 63 -16.25 6.52 32.60
CA TYR A 63 -15.90 7.29 33.77
C TYR A 63 -17.08 8.18 34.14
N ASP A 64 -17.28 8.41 35.46
CA ASP A 64 -18.16 9.44 35.91
C ASP A 64 -17.74 10.79 35.32
N ASP A 65 -18.69 11.54 34.81
CA ASP A 65 -18.43 12.82 34.11
C ASP A 65 -17.71 13.82 35.03
N HIS A 66 -18.01 13.79 36.34
CA HIS A 66 -17.34 14.66 37.33
C HIS A 66 -15.86 14.26 37.50
N GLU A 67 -15.57 12.96 37.59
CA GLU A 67 -14.20 12.44 37.64
C GLU A 67 -13.43 12.77 36.36
N ALA A 68 -14.04 12.53 35.22
CA ALA A 68 -13.41 12.77 33.91
C ALA A 68 -13.05 14.25 33.73
N LYS A 69 -13.96 15.14 34.09
CA LYS A 69 -13.71 16.59 34.09
C LYS A 69 -12.59 16.96 35.04
N GLY A 70 -12.61 16.44 36.29
CA GLY A 70 -11.58 16.69 37.28
C GLY A 70 -10.19 16.31 36.81
N TRP A 71 -10.02 15.08 36.31
CA TRP A 71 -8.72 14.62 35.81
C TRP A 71 -8.23 15.42 34.61
N PHE A 72 -9.12 15.82 33.70
CA PHE A 72 -8.74 16.65 32.57
C PHE A 72 -8.21 18.01 33.00
N LEU A 73 -8.94 18.72 33.88
CA LEU A 73 -8.53 20.04 34.35
C LEU A 73 -7.23 19.98 35.16
N GLU A 74 -7.10 19.00 36.07
CA GLU A 74 -5.86 18.78 36.84
C GLU A 74 -4.67 18.48 35.89
N ALA A 75 -4.88 17.65 34.87
CA ALA A 75 -3.85 17.34 33.88
C ALA A 75 -3.40 18.56 33.07
N ILE A 76 -4.33 19.48 32.75
CA ILE A 76 -4.02 20.76 32.10
C ILE A 76 -3.17 21.67 33.01
N GLU A 77 -3.52 21.75 34.29
CA GLU A 77 -2.74 22.56 35.27
C GLU A 77 -1.32 21.98 35.42
N LEU A 78 -1.19 20.66 35.54
CA LEU A 78 0.11 19.99 35.58
C LEU A 78 0.92 20.20 34.30
N GLN A 79 0.27 20.17 33.14
CA GLN A 79 0.92 20.42 31.85
C GLN A 79 1.42 21.87 31.76
N ARG A 80 0.63 22.85 32.24
CA ARG A 80 1.03 24.26 32.29
C ARG A 80 2.18 24.50 33.27
N ALA A 81 2.23 23.71 34.35
CA ALA A 81 3.33 23.74 35.34
C ALA A 81 4.57 22.93 34.91
N ASP A 82 4.62 22.47 33.65
CA ASP A 82 5.68 21.60 33.04
C ASP A 82 5.91 20.26 33.78
N LYS A 83 4.95 19.84 34.62
CA LYS A 83 4.94 18.52 35.25
C LYS A 83 4.40 17.45 34.30
N LEU A 84 5.09 17.28 33.15
CA LEU A 84 4.61 16.47 32.01
C LEU A 84 4.36 15.01 32.37
N SER A 85 5.18 14.42 33.26
CA SER A 85 5.04 13.01 33.66
C SER A 85 3.75 12.75 34.46
N ASP A 86 3.32 13.70 35.29
CA ASP A 86 2.11 13.55 36.08
C ASP A 86 0.86 13.90 35.27
N ALA A 87 0.93 14.94 34.44
CA ALA A 87 -0.11 15.25 33.45
C ALA A 87 -0.38 14.03 32.54
N LEU A 88 0.67 13.36 32.05
CA LEU A 88 0.56 12.20 31.20
C LEU A 88 -0.19 11.04 31.87
N LYS A 89 0.06 10.76 33.15
CA LYS A 89 -0.64 9.71 33.90
C LYS A 89 -2.15 9.94 33.93
N LEU A 90 -2.57 11.18 34.05
CA LEU A 90 -4.00 11.55 34.08
C LEU A 90 -4.59 11.49 32.67
N PHE A 91 -3.91 12.04 31.66
CA PHE A 91 -4.37 11.97 30.29
C PHE A 91 -4.46 10.51 29.76
N GLU A 92 -3.53 9.63 30.11
CA GLU A 92 -3.54 8.23 29.70
C GLU A 92 -4.66 7.40 30.34
N LYS A 93 -5.34 7.88 31.40
CA LYS A 93 -6.53 7.20 31.91
C LYS A 93 -7.58 7.05 30.82
N PHE A 94 -7.75 8.06 29.96
CA PHE A 94 -8.73 8.06 28.87
C PHE A 94 -8.44 7.08 27.73
N THR A 95 -7.23 6.52 27.64
CA THR A 95 -6.94 5.43 26.70
C THR A 95 -7.58 4.11 27.10
N LYS A 96 -7.97 3.95 28.37
CA LYS A 96 -8.49 2.69 28.93
C LYS A 96 -10.00 2.60 28.94
N ARG A 97 -10.68 3.74 28.94
CA ARG A 97 -12.15 3.82 28.97
C ARG A 97 -12.60 4.97 28.07
N ARG A 98 -13.72 4.78 27.39
CA ARG A 98 -14.33 5.82 26.58
C ARG A 98 -15.08 6.82 27.46
N SER A 99 -15.03 8.10 27.10
CA SER A 99 -15.89 9.14 27.62
C SER A 99 -16.35 10.02 26.47
N ASP A 100 -17.64 10.29 26.41
CA ASP A 100 -18.24 11.18 25.41
C ASP A 100 -18.53 12.57 26.03
N LEU A 101 -17.95 12.88 27.19
CA LEU A 101 -18.10 14.15 27.91
C LEU A 101 -17.60 15.31 27.06
N ILE A 102 -18.45 16.32 26.90
CA ILE A 102 -18.13 17.60 26.27
C ILE A 102 -18.11 18.67 27.35
N ILE A 103 -17.06 19.47 27.37
CA ILE A 103 -16.95 20.64 28.25
C ILE A 103 -16.61 21.89 27.42
N ASN A 104 -16.99 23.07 27.93
CA ASN A 104 -16.48 24.33 27.39
C ASN A 104 -15.09 24.58 27.98
N PHE A 105 -14.07 24.58 27.15
CA PHE A 105 -12.70 24.85 27.51
C PHE A 105 -12.13 25.91 26.57
N GLU A 106 -11.56 26.99 27.15
CA GLU A 106 -11.01 28.14 26.38
C GLU A 106 -12.00 28.65 25.30
N ASN A 107 -13.27 28.82 25.69
CA ASN A 107 -14.39 29.29 24.85
C ASN A 107 -14.79 28.39 23.69
N SER A 108 -14.34 27.14 23.69
CA SER A 108 -14.69 26.16 22.67
C SER A 108 -15.22 24.87 23.29
N PRO A 109 -16.27 24.24 22.74
CA PRO A 109 -16.70 22.92 23.18
C PRO A 109 -15.71 21.86 22.74
N ILE A 110 -15.17 21.11 23.68
CA ILE A 110 -14.22 20.03 23.40
C ILE A 110 -14.73 18.69 23.94
N LEU A 111 -14.41 17.60 23.22
CA LEU A 111 -14.54 16.23 23.71
C LEU A 111 -13.33 15.93 24.62
N VAL A 112 -13.61 15.69 25.91
CA VAL A 112 -12.55 15.53 26.94
C VAL A 112 -11.63 14.36 26.64
N ALA A 113 -12.17 13.19 26.32
CA ALA A 113 -11.37 12.00 26.15
C ALA A 113 -10.42 12.06 24.94
N PRO A 114 -10.86 12.36 23.71
CA PRO A 114 -9.94 12.42 22.58
C PRO A 114 -8.93 13.57 22.71
N GLU A 115 -9.32 14.73 23.29
CA GLU A 115 -8.37 15.81 23.55
C GLU A 115 -7.32 15.40 24.59
N SER A 116 -7.70 14.67 25.65
CA SER A 116 -6.76 14.11 26.63
C SER A 116 -5.76 13.16 25.99
N ILE A 117 -6.25 12.22 25.16
CA ILE A 117 -5.40 11.25 24.48
C ILE A 117 -4.48 11.96 23.49
N PHE A 118 -4.96 13.00 22.79
CA PHE A 118 -4.14 13.79 21.89
C PHE A 118 -2.99 14.48 22.63
N ARG A 119 -3.28 15.12 23.77
CA ARG A 119 -2.26 15.74 24.62
C ARG A 119 -1.26 14.72 25.16
N ALA A 120 -1.72 13.53 25.54
CA ALA A 120 -0.85 12.43 25.91
C ALA A 120 0.08 12.02 24.76
N ALA A 121 -0.43 11.96 23.51
CA ALA A 121 0.38 11.67 22.34
C ALA A 121 1.47 12.73 22.12
N MET A 122 1.13 14.02 22.24
CA MET A 122 2.11 15.11 22.09
C MET A 122 3.18 15.10 23.20
N ILE A 123 2.80 14.77 24.43
CA ILE A 123 3.77 14.61 25.52
C ILE A 123 4.70 13.41 25.26
N ARG A 124 4.14 12.28 24.81
CA ARG A 124 4.94 11.10 24.44
C ARG A 124 5.89 11.39 23.29
N GLU A 125 5.47 12.17 22.30
CA GLU A 125 6.34 12.59 21.20
C GLU A 125 7.52 13.43 21.72
N LYS A 126 7.26 14.43 22.58
CA LYS A 126 8.31 15.24 23.22
C LYS A 126 9.31 14.40 24.03
N GLN A 127 8.81 13.34 24.68
CA GLN A 127 9.64 12.39 25.43
C GLN A 127 10.41 11.38 24.53
N GLY A 128 10.25 11.46 23.21
CA GLY A 128 10.86 10.53 22.27
C GLY A 128 10.21 9.14 22.24
N ASP A 129 9.04 8.95 22.83
CA ASP A 129 8.29 7.70 22.77
C ASP A 129 7.28 7.74 21.59
N TRP A 130 7.84 7.91 20.39
CA TRP A 130 7.07 8.13 19.16
C TRP A 130 6.11 6.98 18.84
N LYS A 131 6.49 5.75 19.16
CA LYS A 131 5.64 4.57 18.93
C LYS A 131 4.36 4.64 19.76
N LYS A 132 4.48 4.96 21.06
CA LYS A 132 3.29 5.13 21.90
C LYS A 132 2.48 6.37 21.53
N ALA A 133 3.12 7.45 21.12
CA ALA A 133 2.43 8.61 20.60
C ALA A 133 1.54 8.23 19.40
N PHE A 134 2.09 7.46 18.46
CA PHE A 134 1.33 6.94 17.33
C PHE A 134 0.15 6.06 17.75
N ASP A 135 0.35 5.14 18.69
CA ASP A 135 -0.70 4.26 19.20
C ASP A 135 -1.85 5.06 19.86
N HIS A 136 -1.55 6.13 20.60
CA HIS A 136 -2.55 7.03 21.17
C HIS A 136 -3.39 7.73 20.08
N LEU A 137 -2.75 8.23 19.01
CA LEU A 137 -3.46 8.85 17.89
C LEU A 137 -4.36 7.85 17.15
N VAL A 138 -3.91 6.60 17.03
CA VAL A 138 -4.71 5.52 16.45
C VAL A 138 -5.96 5.22 17.27
N ILE A 139 -5.86 5.27 18.62
CA ILE A 139 -7.04 5.11 19.50
C ILE A 139 -8.07 6.20 19.18
N ILE A 140 -7.64 7.46 19.04
CA ILE A 140 -8.56 8.55 18.70
C ILE A 140 -9.22 8.32 17.34
N ALA A 141 -8.42 8.03 16.30
CA ALA A 141 -8.92 7.83 14.94
C ALA A 141 -9.97 6.70 14.84
N ARG A 142 -9.86 5.68 15.69
CA ARG A 142 -10.78 4.54 15.70
C ARG A 142 -12.01 4.74 16.57
N ALA A 143 -11.82 5.35 17.74
CA ALA A 143 -12.87 5.42 18.76
C ALA A 143 -13.71 6.70 18.69
N TYR A 144 -13.16 7.79 18.18
CA TYR A 144 -13.76 9.13 18.25
C TYR A 144 -13.94 9.76 16.86
N VAL A 145 -14.84 9.21 16.06
CA VAL A 145 -15.11 9.66 14.66
C VAL A 145 -15.53 11.14 14.58
N LYS A 146 -16.09 11.70 15.66
CA LYS A 146 -16.52 13.11 15.71
C LYS A 146 -15.39 14.08 16.06
N TYR A 147 -14.21 13.60 16.41
CA TYR A 147 -13.06 14.43 16.69
C TYR A 147 -12.40 14.89 15.38
N ASP A 148 -11.60 15.97 15.44
CA ASP A 148 -10.96 16.57 14.27
C ASP A 148 -10.11 15.54 13.49
N PHE A 149 -10.67 15.06 12.41
CA PHE A 149 -10.07 14.03 11.54
C PHE A 149 -8.76 14.53 10.91
N GLU A 150 -8.73 15.79 10.47
CA GLU A 150 -7.57 16.34 9.77
C GLU A 150 -6.39 16.50 10.73
N ARG A 151 -6.64 17.02 11.92
CA ARG A 151 -5.62 17.15 12.98
C ARG A 151 -4.99 15.80 13.34
N ILE A 152 -5.82 14.75 13.47
CA ILE A 152 -5.32 13.41 13.81
C ILE A 152 -4.57 12.77 12.63
N SER A 153 -5.10 12.88 11.44
CA SER A 153 -4.46 12.29 10.24
C SER A 153 -3.12 12.95 9.93
N SER A 154 -3.03 14.28 10.09
CA SER A 154 -1.79 15.02 9.96
C SER A 154 -0.75 14.58 11.00
N ALA A 155 -1.14 14.50 12.27
CA ALA A 155 -0.26 14.06 13.34
C ALA A 155 0.20 12.60 13.16
N LEU A 156 -0.70 11.71 12.75
CA LEU A 156 -0.37 10.31 12.41
C LEU A 156 0.67 10.24 11.29
N MET A 157 0.48 11.04 10.23
CA MET A 157 1.38 11.02 9.08
C MET A 157 2.77 11.55 9.44
N GLN A 158 2.84 12.72 10.09
CA GLN A 158 4.10 13.32 10.54
C GLN A 158 4.87 12.36 11.45
N LEU A 159 4.17 11.72 12.39
CA LEU A 159 4.80 10.81 13.33
C LEU A 159 5.27 9.50 12.67
N ALA A 160 4.52 9.00 11.69
CA ALA A 160 4.92 7.82 10.92
C ALA A 160 6.13 8.12 10.01
N GLU A 161 6.15 9.26 9.35
CA GLU A 161 7.31 9.72 8.56
C GLU A 161 8.55 9.86 9.45
N LYS A 162 8.40 10.50 10.61
CA LYS A 162 9.47 10.67 11.58
C LYS A 162 10.02 9.32 12.07
N ILE A 163 9.14 8.37 12.45
CA ILE A 163 9.54 7.02 12.84
C ILE A 163 10.26 6.30 11.70
N ALA A 164 9.81 6.53 10.46
CA ALA A 164 10.32 5.85 9.28
C ALA A 164 11.67 6.37 8.79
N THR A 165 11.94 7.67 8.95
CA THR A 165 13.11 8.35 8.38
C THR A 165 14.19 8.69 9.40
N GLU A 166 13.81 9.00 10.63
CA GLU A 166 14.73 9.43 11.68
C GLU A 166 15.21 8.26 12.56
N ASP A 167 16.40 8.40 13.13
CA ASP A 167 16.89 7.47 14.13
C ASP A 167 16.03 7.55 15.41
N LEU A 168 15.58 6.40 15.89
CA LEU A 168 14.76 6.34 17.10
C LEU A 168 15.57 6.83 18.32
N PRO A 169 15.02 7.73 19.14
CA PRO A 169 15.70 8.22 20.33
C PRO A 169 16.12 7.06 21.23
N LYS A 170 17.35 7.13 21.75
CA LYS A 170 17.89 6.11 22.67
C LYS A 170 17.06 6.03 23.94
N LYS A 171 16.73 4.80 24.38
CA LYS A 171 16.07 4.59 25.66
C LYS A 171 17.05 4.92 26.79
N TRP A 172 16.63 5.81 27.70
CA TRP A 172 17.48 6.34 28.79
C TRP A 172 18.80 6.98 28.33
N GLY A 173 18.82 7.49 27.09
CA GLY A 173 20.01 8.14 26.51
C GLY A 173 21.15 7.20 26.10
N VAL A 174 21.09 5.93 26.47
CA VAL A 174 22.19 4.96 26.25
C VAL A 174 21.78 3.77 25.39
N ILE A 175 20.61 3.20 25.61
CA ILE A 175 20.19 1.95 24.96
C ILE A 175 19.60 2.26 23.58
N PRO A 176 20.21 1.77 22.47
CA PRO A 176 19.66 1.96 21.14
C PRO A 176 18.29 1.26 21.01
N ARG A 177 17.32 1.91 20.37
CA ARG A 177 16.06 1.30 19.99
C ARG A 177 16.22 0.69 18.60
N LEU A 178 16.04 -0.60 18.49
CA LEU A 178 16.05 -1.28 17.20
C LEU A 178 14.80 -0.88 16.40
N ARG A 179 15.03 -0.53 15.14
CA ARG A 179 13.97 -0.26 14.18
C ARG A 179 13.52 -1.57 13.54
N SER A 180 12.22 -1.70 13.33
CA SER A 180 11.62 -2.81 12.59
C SER A 180 10.91 -2.27 11.37
N GLY A 181 11.45 -2.51 10.18
CA GLY A 181 10.80 -2.11 8.92
C GLY A 181 9.40 -2.70 8.77
N ALA A 182 9.17 -3.91 9.30
CA ALA A 182 7.84 -4.52 9.30
C ALA A 182 6.82 -3.71 10.13
N ASP A 183 7.23 -3.21 11.32
CA ASP A 183 6.37 -2.37 12.16
C ASP A 183 6.10 -1.02 11.49
N ASP A 184 7.08 -0.44 10.82
CA ASP A 184 6.95 0.84 10.13
C ASP A 184 6.00 0.71 8.95
N ARG A 185 6.13 -0.35 8.13
CA ARG A 185 5.19 -0.69 7.07
C ARG A 185 3.77 -0.92 7.61
N ALA A 186 3.63 -1.61 8.74
CA ALA A 186 2.34 -1.83 9.38
C ALA A 186 1.66 -0.52 9.80
N ARG A 187 2.41 0.46 10.36
CA ARG A 187 1.88 1.80 10.72
C ARG A 187 1.43 2.58 9.51
N LEU A 188 2.23 2.62 8.45
CA LEU A 188 1.86 3.31 7.21
C LEU A 188 0.62 2.68 6.56
N ASN A 189 0.54 1.35 6.49
CA ASN A 189 -0.67 0.66 6.04
C ASN A 189 -1.90 1.00 6.92
N GLN A 190 -1.69 1.23 8.20
CA GLN A 190 -2.76 1.64 9.11
C GLN A 190 -3.25 3.05 8.79
N ILE A 191 -2.36 3.99 8.46
CA ILE A 191 -2.74 5.34 8.02
C ILE A 191 -3.55 5.26 6.73
N VAL A 192 -3.11 4.49 5.74
CA VAL A 192 -3.86 4.28 4.49
C VAL A 192 -5.28 3.78 4.74
N LYS A 193 -5.48 2.95 5.77
CA LYS A 193 -6.80 2.44 6.16
C LYS A 193 -7.65 3.45 6.92
N LEU A 194 -7.05 4.25 7.79
CA LEU A 194 -7.74 5.20 8.66
C LEU A 194 -7.98 6.54 7.98
N SER A 195 -7.00 7.03 7.23
CA SER A 195 -7.01 8.35 6.60
C SER A 195 -7.20 8.22 5.08
N ARG A 196 -8.31 7.56 4.70
CA ARG A 196 -8.70 7.38 3.29
C ARG A 196 -9.05 8.73 2.67
N GLY A 197 -8.18 9.26 1.85
CA GLY A 197 -8.41 10.52 1.17
C GLY A 197 -7.18 10.95 0.39
N PRO A 198 -7.34 11.90 -0.56
CA PRO A 198 -6.24 12.31 -1.44
C PRO A 198 -5.11 13.03 -0.70
N LYS A 199 -5.35 13.54 0.51
CA LYS A 199 -4.35 14.31 1.27
C LYS A 199 -3.31 13.44 1.97
N PHE A 200 -3.71 12.33 2.61
CA PHE A 200 -2.83 11.54 3.48
C PHE A 200 -2.46 10.17 2.92
N ALA A 201 -3.44 9.45 2.33
CA ALA A 201 -3.20 8.09 1.86
C ALA A 201 -2.14 8.00 0.76
N PRO A 202 -2.09 8.90 -0.25
CA PRO A 202 -1.02 8.86 -1.26
C PRO A 202 0.37 9.05 -0.68
N ARG A 203 0.53 9.98 0.27
CA ARG A 203 1.81 10.19 0.97
C ARG A 203 2.23 8.96 1.75
N ALA A 204 1.30 8.36 2.50
CA ALA A 204 1.57 7.13 3.25
C ALA A 204 1.94 5.96 2.33
N LEU A 205 1.31 5.83 1.16
CA LEU A 205 1.65 4.82 0.15
C LEU A 205 3.04 5.04 -0.46
N MET A 206 3.39 6.31 -0.75
CA MET A 206 4.72 6.64 -1.27
C MET A 206 5.82 6.32 -0.24
N VAL A 207 5.66 6.77 1.01
CA VAL A 207 6.63 6.47 2.10
C VAL A 207 6.71 4.96 2.36
N LEU A 208 5.58 4.25 2.29
CA LEU A 208 5.54 2.78 2.40
C LEU A 208 6.38 2.11 1.30
N ALA A 209 6.26 2.57 0.06
CA ALA A 209 7.05 2.04 -1.05
C ALA A 209 8.55 2.31 -0.86
N GLU A 210 8.92 3.53 -0.48
CA GLU A 210 10.33 3.91 -0.25
C GLU A 210 10.98 3.08 0.86
N ILE A 211 10.26 2.84 1.97
CA ILE A 211 10.75 1.99 3.07
C ILE A 211 10.86 0.54 2.61
N SER A 212 9.87 0.05 1.85
CA SER A 212 9.90 -1.31 1.34
C SER A 212 11.10 -1.55 0.43
N LEU A 213 11.45 -0.58 -0.43
CA LEU A 213 12.65 -0.67 -1.26
C LEU A 213 13.94 -0.65 -0.43
N LYS A 214 14.01 0.16 0.63
CA LYS A 214 15.18 0.15 1.55
C LYS A 214 15.35 -1.19 2.27
N ASP A 215 14.28 -1.93 2.47
CA ASP A 215 14.25 -3.24 3.12
C ASP A 215 14.34 -4.41 2.11
N ASP A 216 14.67 -4.15 0.83
CA ASP A 216 14.72 -5.12 -0.27
C ASP A 216 13.40 -5.89 -0.47
N LYS A 217 12.26 -5.21 -0.22
CA LYS A 217 10.90 -5.75 -0.38
C LYS A 217 10.23 -5.14 -1.62
N SER A 218 10.75 -5.50 -2.80
CA SER A 218 10.26 -4.97 -4.09
C SER A 218 8.77 -5.23 -4.31
N ASP A 219 8.25 -6.40 -3.92
CA ASP A 219 6.83 -6.74 -4.06
C ASP A 219 5.93 -5.84 -3.22
N ASP A 220 6.32 -5.57 -1.95
CA ASP A 220 5.58 -4.66 -1.07
C ASP A 220 5.60 -3.23 -1.62
N ALA A 221 6.71 -2.79 -2.20
CA ALA A 221 6.86 -1.49 -2.83
C ALA A 221 5.97 -1.37 -4.08
N THR A 222 6.03 -2.35 -4.98
CA THR A 222 5.18 -2.44 -6.17
C THR A 222 3.71 -2.35 -5.78
N TYR A 223 3.26 -3.17 -4.83
CA TYR A 223 1.87 -3.16 -4.36
C TYR A 223 1.44 -1.80 -3.80
N ALA A 224 2.32 -1.10 -3.05
CA ALA A 224 2.01 0.22 -2.53
C ALA A 224 1.90 1.27 -3.65
N LEU A 225 2.82 1.25 -4.63
CA LEU A 225 2.82 2.18 -5.76
C LEU A 225 1.62 1.94 -6.70
N GLU A 226 1.29 0.70 -7.00
CA GLU A 226 0.10 0.35 -7.79
C GLU A 226 -1.18 0.84 -7.12
N ARG A 227 -1.31 0.69 -5.81
CA ARG A 227 -2.44 1.26 -5.06
C ARG A 227 -2.48 2.78 -5.18
N LEU A 228 -1.33 3.45 -5.18
CA LEU A 228 -1.25 4.89 -5.33
C LEU A 228 -1.78 5.31 -6.70
N ILE A 229 -1.27 4.75 -7.79
CA ILE A 229 -1.68 5.13 -9.15
C ILE A 229 -3.13 4.73 -9.46
N ASN A 230 -3.61 3.59 -8.92
CA ASN A 230 -4.97 3.11 -9.18
C ASN A 230 -6.04 3.87 -8.39
N PHE A 231 -5.80 4.20 -7.12
CA PHE A 231 -6.79 4.89 -6.29
C PHE A 231 -6.66 6.41 -6.33
N TYR A 232 -5.47 6.93 -6.66
CA TYR A 232 -5.18 8.37 -6.66
C TYR A 232 -4.44 8.83 -7.93
N PRO A 233 -4.93 8.48 -9.14
CA PRO A 233 -4.20 8.71 -10.40
C PRO A 233 -3.90 10.19 -10.68
N LYS A 234 -4.72 11.11 -10.13
CA LYS A 234 -4.55 12.56 -10.29
C LYS A 234 -3.70 13.21 -9.21
N HIS A 235 -3.22 12.43 -8.25
CA HIS A 235 -2.38 12.98 -7.18
C HIS A 235 -0.98 13.26 -7.71
N TYR A 236 -0.35 14.34 -7.25
CA TYR A 236 0.96 14.78 -7.73
C TYR A 236 2.08 13.74 -7.54
N LEU A 237 1.96 12.84 -6.55
CA LEU A 237 2.92 11.75 -6.32
C LEU A 237 2.78 10.61 -7.33
N SER A 238 1.69 10.53 -8.09
CA SER A 238 1.48 9.44 -9.04
C SER A 238 2.49 9.47 -10.19
N GLU A 239 2.97 10.65 -10.55
CA GLU A 239 4.07 10.80 -11.52
C GLU A 239 5.33 10.03 -11.07
N LYS A 240 5.79 10.28 -9.85
CA LYS A 240 6.94 9.57 -9.29
C LYS A 240 6.67 8.07 -9.15
N ALA A 241 5.43 7.68 -8.81
CA ALA A 241 5.05 6.29 -8.65
C ALA A 241 5.15 5.48 -9.96
N TYR A 242 4.69 6.01 -11.09
CA TYR A 242 4.84 5.37 -12.40
C TYR A 242 6.31 5.14 -12.75
N PHE A 243 7.15 6.16 -12.56
CA PHE A 243 8.58 6.04 -12.80
C PHE A 243 9.23 4.98 -11.89
N MET A 244 8.89 4.98 -10.59
CA MET A 244 9.43 3.98 -9.64
C MET A 244 9.00 2.56 -10.00
N LEU A 245 7.76 2.34 -10.44
CA LEU A 245 7.28 1.03 -10.90
C LEU A 245 8.09 0.53 -12.10
N ALA A 246 8.37 1.40 -13.07
CA ALA A 246 9.23 1.08 -14.20
C ALA A 246 10.64 0.67 -13.74
N GLU A 247 11.25 1.43 -12.84
CA GLU A 247 12.60 1.16 -12.32
C GLU A 247 12.67 -0.13 -11.49
N ILE A 248 11.64 -0.43 -10.68
CA ILE A 248 11.56 -1.68 -9.92
C ILE A 248 11.55 -2.87 -10.90
N ASN A 249 10.64 -2.87 -11.88
CA ASN A 249 10.57 -3.94 -12.87
C ASN A 249 11.85 -4.06 -13.67
N ARG A 250 12.45 -2.92 -14.08
CA ARG A 250 13.76 -2.92 -14.75
C ARG A 250 14.86 -3.58 -13.92
N SER A 251 14.84 -3.39 -12.60
CA SER A 251 15.84 -3.96 -11.69
C SER A 251 15.74 -5.49 -11.54
N LEU A 252 14.58 -6.07 -11.86
CA LEU A 252 14.36 -7.53 -11.80
C LEU A 252 14.92 -8.26 -13.04
N ILE A 253 15.29 -7.53 -14.10
CA ILE A 253 15.71 -8.12 -15.36
C ILE A 253 17.17 -8.59 -15.27
N SER A 254 17.39 -9.89 -15.37
CA SER A 254 18.72 -10.51 -15.34
C SER A 254 19.40 -10.55 -16.72
N GLY A 255 18.65 -10.39 -17.80
CA GLY A 255 19.16 -10.38 -19.18
C GLY A 255 18.06 -10.49 -20.23
N PRO A 256 18.38 -10.33 -21.54
CA PRO A 256 17.39 -10.33 -22.61
C PRO A 256 16.57 -11.62 -22.72
N SER A 257 17.20 -12.76 -22.44
CA SER A 257 16.56 -14.08 -22.54
C SER A 257 15.74 -14.45 -21.29
N TYR A 258 15.84 -13.67 -20.21
CA TYR A 258 15.21 -13.93 -18.93
C TYR A 258 14.24 -12.80 -18.59
N ASP A 259 13.21 -13.13 -17.82
CA ASP A 259 12.29 -12.16 -17.23
C ASP A 259 11.59 -11.23 -18.25
N GLN A 260 11.13 -11.82 -19.38
CA GLN A 260 10.39 -11.05 -20.40
C GLN A 260 9.14 -10.37 -19.82
N GLY A 261 8.50 -10.98 -18.80
CA GLY A 261 7.39 -10.38 -18.07
C GLY A 261 7.79 -9.07 -17.43
N ALA A 262 8.86 -9.06 -16.63
CA ALA A 262 9.36 -7.85 -15.99
C ALA A 262 9.82 -6.79 -17.02
N THR A 263 10.40 -7.23 -18.15
CA THR A 263 10.79 -6.32 -19.24
C THR A 263 9.57 -5.64 -19.87
N LEU A 264 8.48 -6.39 -20.07
CA LEU A 264 7.23 -5.86 -20.61
C LEU A 264 6.55 -4.91 -19.64
N ASP A 265 6.51 -5.28 -18.36
CA ASP A 265 5.92 -4.44 -17.31
C ASP A 265 6.71 -3.13 -17.15
N ALA A 266 8.05 -3.21 -17.14
CA ALA A 266 8.89 -2.01 -17.13
C ALA A 266 8.63 -1.12 -18.36
N LEU A 267 8.54 -1.71 -19.56
CA LEU A 267 8.23 -0.97 -20.78
C LEU A 267 6.87 -0.27 -20.68
N ASN A 268 5.83 -0.98 -20.25
CA ASN A 268 4.49 -0.44 -20.12
C ASN A 268 4.46 0.74 -19.14
N TYR A 269 5.11 0.63 -17.97
CA TYR A 269 5.17 1.75 -17.01
C TYR A 269 5.97 2.95 -17.54
N TYR A 270 7.05 2.73 -18.32
CA TYR A 270 7.75 3.84 -18.96
C TYR A 270 6.89 4.51 -20.03
N GLU A 271 6.15 3.75 -20.84
CA GLU A 271 5.26 4.28 -21.85
C GLU A 271 4.10 5.05 -21.24
N ASP A 272 3.45 4.50 -20.21
CA ASP A 272 2.40 5.18 -19.46
C ASP A 272 2.91 6.49 -18.86
N TYR A 273 4.09 6.46 -18.22
CA TYR A 273 4.73 7.67 -17.69
C TYR A 273 4.92 8.73 -18.78
N LEU A 274 5.47 8.36 -19.92
CA LEU A 274 5.77 9.27 -21.02
C LEU A 274 4.50 9.81 -21.69
N ILE A 275 3.40 9.05 -21.71
CA ILE A 275 2.10 9.46 -22.22
C ILE A 275 1.42 10.42 -21.25
N PHE A 276 1.27 10.02 -19.98
CA PHE A 276 0.51 10.79 -18.99
C PHE A 276 1.18 12.11 -18.62
N TYR A 277 2.51 12.14 -18.64
CA TYR A 277 3.31 13.31 -18.25
C TYR A 277 4.09 13.93 -19.43
N SER A 278 3.57 13.74 -20.65
CA SER A 278 4.16 14.28 -21.89
C SER A 278 4.32 15.80 -21.86
N GLU A 279 3.32 16.52 -21.33
CA GLU A 279 3.31 17.98 -21.20
C GLU A 279 3.98 18.51 -19.94
N GLY A 280 4.47 17.60 -19.08
CA GLY A 280 5.07 17.94 -17.79
C GLY A 280 4.14 17.68 -16.62
N ILE A 281 4.44 18.26 -15.47
CA ILE A 281 3.72 18.06 -14.22
C ILE A 281 3.02 19.34 -13.76
N VAL A 282 1.98 19.19 -12.97
CA VAL A 282 1.18 20.30 -12.41
C VAL A 282 1.38 20.32 -10.89
N GLN A 283 1.33 21.52 -10.31
CA GLN A 283 1.37 21.70 -8.86
C GLN A 283 0.17 21.03 -8.20
N GLY A 284 0.40 20.29 -7.11
CA GLY A 284 -0.63 19.68 -6.30
C GLY A 284 -1.42 20.71 -5.48
N LEU A 285 -2.68 20.40 -5.14
CA LEU A 285 -3.54 21.31 -4.36
C LEU A 285 -2.97 21.66 -2.98
N ASP A 286 -2.31 20.70 -2.34
CA ASP A 286 -1.73 20.85 -1.00
C ASP A 286 -0.19 20.89 -1.05
N GLU A 287 0.40 21.22 -2.20
CA GLU A 287 1.85 21.26 -2.42
C GLU A 287 2.36 22.71 -2.35
N GLU A 288 3.39 22.93 -1.54
CA GLU A 288 4.04 24.23 -1.50
C GLU A 288 4.80 24.52 -2.80
N LEU A 289 4.89 25.80 -3.19
CA LEU A 289 5.55 26.20 -4.44
C LEU A 289 7.02 25.78 -4.47
N SER A 290 7.71 25.86 -3.34
CA SER A 290 9.11 25.43 -3.19
C SER A 290 9.27 23.93 -3.50
N ASP A 291 8.38 23.10 -2.99
CA ASP A 291 8.40 21.65 -3.18
C ASP A 291 8.04 21.28 -4.63
N PHE A 292 7.07 22.02 -5.20
CA PHE A 292 6.73 21.86 -6.61
C PHE A 292 7.90 22.14 -7.55
N GLU A 293 8.66 23.24 -7.34
CA GLU A 293 9.83 23.56 -8.19
C GLU A 293 10.95 22.52 -8.07
N ILE A 294 11.17 21.98 -6.88
CA ILE A 294 12.11 20.86 -6.69
C ILE A 294 11.62 19.62 -7.47
N ARG A 295 10.37 19.23 -7.28
CA ARG A 295 9.76 18.06 -7.94
C ARG A 295 9.74 18.22 -9.47
N LYS A 296 9.54 19.43 -9.97
CA LYS A 296 9.55 19.75 -11.40
C LYS A 296 10.93 19.49 -12.02
N ASN A 297 11.99 19.91 -11.36
CA ASN A 297 13.35 19.64 -11.81
C ASN A 297 13.66 18.14 -11.80
N GLU A 298 13.23 17.42 -10.75
CA GLU A 298 13.35 15.98 -10.68
C GLU A 298 12.53 15.26 -11.77
N ALA A 299 11.33 15.76 -12.10
CA ALA A 299 10.48 15.19 -13.14
C ALA A 299 11.10 15.32 -14.55
N ILE A 300 11.82 16.43 -14.81
CA ILE A 300 12.59 16.60 -16.05
C ILE A 300 13.64 15.48 -16.18
N GLU A 301 14.37 15.21 -15.11
CA GLU A 301 15.38 14.15 -15.11
C GLU A 301 14.74 12.76 -15.20
N ARG A 302 13.63 12.49 -14.47
CA ARG A 302 12.86 11.24 -14.59
C ARG A 302 12.36 11.02 -16.01
N LYS A 303 11.89 12.08 -16.70
CA LYS A 303 11.44 11.99 -18.09
C LYS A 303 12.59 11.59 -19.02
N ARG A 304 13.79 12.19 -18.85
CA ARG A 304 14.98 11.81 -19.60
C ARG A 304 15.35 10.34 -19.37
N LEU A 305 15.34 9.89 -18.10
CA LEU A 305 15.64 8.52 -17.74
C LEU A 305 14.57 7.54 -18.27
N ALA A 306 13.28 7.94 -18.25
CA ALA A 306 12.20 7.13 -18.78
C ALA A 306 12.33 6.90 -20.31
N ILE A 307 12.75 7.92 -21.07
CA ILE A 307 13.02 7.76 -22.51
C ILE A 307 14.13 6.73 -22.73
N LEU A 308 15.22 6.80 -21.97
CA LEU A 308 16.33 5.85 -22.06
C LEU A 308 15.92 4.45 -21.62
N GLY A 309 15.17 4.37 -20.51
CA GLY A 309 14.64 3.09 -19.99
C GLY A 309 13.72 2.42 -21.01
N ARG A 310 12.78 3.14 -21.62
CA ARG A 310 11.92 2.63 -22.68
C ARG A 310 12.74 2.07 -23.85
N GLN A 311 13.76 2.82 -24.32
CA GLN A 311 14.62 2.35 -25.43
C GLN A 311 15.36 1.06 -25.04
N GLN A 312 15.87 1.00 -23.81
CA GLN A 312 16.56 -0.19 -23.31
C GLN A 312 15.61 -1.41 -23.21
N MET A 313 14.38 -1.21 -22.73
CA MET A 313 13.40 -2.30 -22.65
C MET A 313 13.02 -2.83 -24.04
N ARG A 314 12.82 -1.95 -25.00
CA ARG A 314 12.56 -2.32 -26.40
C ARG A 314 13.74 -3.08 -27.02
N GLU A 315 14.98 -2.63 -26.80
CA GLU A 315 16.18 -3.35 -27.21
C GLU A 315 16.24 -4.76 -26.58
N ASN A 316 15.98 -4.87 -25.26
CA ASN A 316 15.97 -6.17 -24.57
C ASN A 316 14.93 -7.13 -25.14
N LEU A 317 13.71 -6.65 -25.43
CA LEU A 317 12.66 -7.45 -26.03
C LEU A 317 13.05 -7.90 -27.45
N ALA A 318 13.59 -6.99 -28.26
CA ALA A 318 14.05 -7.32 -29.60
C ALA A 318 15.23 -8.31 -29.57
N MET A 319 16.17 -8.15 -28.63
CA MET A 319 17.28 -9.08 -28.43
C MET A 319 16.78 -10.46 -28.02
N SER A 320 15.79 -10.52 -27.14
CA SER A 320 15.15 -11.80 -26.75
C SER A 320 14.57 -12.53 -27.96
N GLN A 321 13.86 -11.83 -28.85
CA GLN A 321 13.31 -12.42 -30.06
C GLN A 321 14.42 -12.85 -31.04
N LEU A 322 15.47 -12.07 -31.17
CA LEU A 322 16.65 -12.42 -31.97
C LEU A 322 17.32 -13.71 -31.48
N GLU A 323 17.51 -13.83 -30.13
CA GLU A 323 18.12 -15.03 -29.54
C GLU A 323 17.24 -16.28 -29.73
N ILE A 324 15.92 -16.15 -29.56
CA ILE A 324 14.97 -17.21 -29.84
C ILE A 324 15.04 -17.59 -31.33
N GLY A 325 15.09 -16.60 -32.23
CA GLY A 325 15.24 -16.83 -33.67
C GLY A 325 16.49 -17.64 -34.01
N ARG A 326 17.63 -17.25 -33.44
CA ARG A 326 18.90 -17.99 -33.59
C ARG A 326 18.83 -19.41 -33.04
N TYR A 327 18.20 -19.61 -31.89
CA TYR A 327 18.02 -20.93 -31.33
C TYR A 327 17.12 -21.81 -32.21
N VAL A 328 16.02 -21.25 -32.71
CA VAL A 328 15.10 -21.97 -33.62
C VAL A 328 15.75 -22.27 -34.96
N GLU A 329 16.55 -21.37 -35.56
CA GLU A 329 17.32 -21.61 -36.76
C GLU A 329 18.24 -22.83 -36.59
N ASN A 330 18.99 -22.89 -35.50
CA ASN A 330 19.98 -23.94 -35.29
C ASN A 330 19.34 -25.26 -34.81
N TYR A 331 18.35 -25.23 -33.95
CA TYR A 331 17.88 -26.39 -33.20
C TYR A 331 16.39 -26.73 -33.40
N GLY A 332 15.57 -25.82 -33.91
CA GLY A 332 14.11 -25.97 -33.99
C GLY A 332 13.65 -27.25 -34.71
N LYS A 333 14.36 -27.63 -35.75
CA LYS A 333 14.10 -28.87 -36.51
C LYS A 333 14.22 -30.17 -35.70
N TYR A 334 14.92 -30.15 -34.57
CA TYR A 334 15.13 -31.32 -33.72
C TYR A 334 14.06 -31.41 -32.62
N PHE A 335 13.44 -30.32 -32.20
CA PHE A 335 12.46 -30.31 -31.12
C PHE A 335 11.03 -30.52 -31.61
N LEU A 336 10.69 -29.98 -32.79
CA LEU A 336 9.34 -30.03 -33.31
C LEU A 336 9.36 -30.63 -34.74
N LEU A 337 8.84 -31.84 -34.87
CA LEU A 337 8.74 -32.52 -36.17
C LEU A 337 8.03 -31.67 -37.23
N HIS A 338 7.06 -30.85 -36.81
CA HIS A 338 6.36 -29.93 -37.72
C HIS A 338 7.29 -28.85 -38.26
N TRP A 339 8.19 -28.31 -37.45
CA TRP A 339 9.13 -27.25 -37.83
C TRP A 339 10.16 -27.75 -38.85
N LYS A 340 10.52 -29.05 -38.79
CA LYS A 340 11.37 -29.67 -39.82
C LYS A 340 10.75 -29.56 -41.23
N LYS A 341 9.39 -29.60 -41.34
CA LYS A 341 8.67 -29.46 -42.62
C LYS A 341 8.56 -28.00 -43.06
N LEU A 342 8.58 -27.05 -42.14
CA LEU A 342 8.47 -25.61 -42.40
C LEU A 342 9.80 -24.95 -42.75
N GLY A 343 10.93 -25.67 -42.65
CA GLY A 343 12.26 -25.15 -42.92
C GLY A 343 12.60 -23.96 -42.07
N ASN A 344 13.01 -22.84 -42.67
CA ASN A 344 13.44 -21.63 -41.98
C ASN A 344 12.26 -20.71 -41.52
N GLN A 345 11.01 -21.02 -41.88
CA GLN A 345 9.84 -20.18 -41.58
C GLN A 345 9.69 -19.83 -40.09
N PRO A 346 9.83 -20.77 -39.12
CA PRO A 346 9.71 -20.44 -37.71
C PRO A 346 10.79 -19.48 -37.24
N ALA A 347 12.03 -19.61 -37.67
CA ALA A 347 13.11 -18.69 -37.33
C ALA A 347 12.87 -17.29 -37.91
N LEU A 348 12.42 -17.19 -39.16
CA LEU A 348 12.05 -15.94 -39.81
C LEU A 348 10.95 -15.19 -39.06
N GLN A 349 10.00 -15.91 -38.43
CA GLN A 349 8.96 -15.30 -37.63
C GLN A 349 9.56 -14.55 -36.43
N PHE A 350 10.47 -15.16 -35.67
CA PHE A 350 11.12 -14.53 -34.51
C PHE A 350 12.03 -13.37 -34.92
N TYR A 351 12.77 -13.50 -36.01
CA TYR A 351 13.57 -12.40 -36.54
C TYR A 351 12.70 -11.20 -36.96
N ASN A 352 11.57 -11.46 -37.65
CA ASN A 352 10.63 -10.39 -37.97
C ASN A 352 10.01 -9.75 -36.72
N GLN A 353 9.74 -10.53 -35.67
CA GLN A 353 9.29 -9.99 -34.38
C GLN A 353 10.36 -9.08 -33.74
N ALA A 354 11.64 -9.47 -33.77
CA ALA A 354 12.73 -8.61 -33.29
C ALA A 354 12.76 -7.26 -34.04
N ILE A 355 12.63 -7.29 -35.37
CA ILE A 355 12.62 -6.09 -36.20
C ILE A 355 11.41 -5.19 -35.89
N THR A 356 10.22 -5.79 -35.74
CA THR A 356 8.98 -5.02 -35.49
C THR A 356 8.91 -4.46 -34.09
N THR A 357 9.51 -5.14 -33.10
CA THR A 357 9.51 -4.70 -31.70
C THR A 357 10.30 -3.42 -31.49
N ALA A 358 11.52 -3.33 -32.08
CA ALA A 358 12.37 -2.15 -31.96
C ALA A 358 13.18 -1.96 -33.24
N PRO A 359 12.59 -1.38 -34.30
CA PRO A 359 13.26 -1.22 -35.61
C PRO A 359 14.59 -0.43 -35.54
N GLU A 360 14.67 0.48 -34.56
CA GLU A 360 15.86 1.31 -34.32
C GLU A 360 17.00 0.56 -33.60
N SER A 361 16.75 -0.64 -33.11
CA SER A 361 17.65 -1.39 -32.21
C SER A 361 18.82 -2.07 -32.95
N ASN A 362 19.87 -2.42 -32.21
CA ASN A 362 20.94 -3.26 -32.71
C ASN A 362 20.44 -4.67 -33.01
N ALA A 363 19.54 -5.20 -32.16
CA ALA A 363 18.94 -6.50 -32.35
C ALA A 363 18.16 -6.59 -33.66
N ALA A 364 17.40 -5.54 -34.03
CA ALA A 364 16.70 -5.50 -35.32
C ALA A 364 17.66 -5.56 -36.52
N ARG A 365 18.74 -4.77 -36.48
CA ARG A 365 19.76 -4.78 -37.55
C ARG A 365 20.44 -6.15 -37.72
N GLU A 366 20.65 -6.88 -36.63
CA GLU A 366 21.17 -8.25 -36.69
C GLU A 366 20.13 -9.24 -37.21
N ALA A 367 18.87 -9.08 -36.82
CA ALA A 367 17.77 -9.88 -37.31
C ALA A 367 17.54 -9.67 -38.81
N GLU A 368 17.64 -8.44 -39.33
CA GLU A 368 17.58 -8.14 -40.76
C GLU A 368 18.65 -8.89 -41.56
N LYS A 369 19.88 -8.94 -41.06
CA LYS A 369 20.96 -9.70 -41.68
C LYS A 369 20.64 -11.20 -41.73
N SER A 370 20.09 -11.75 -40.64
CA SER A 370 19.68 -13.16 -40.56
C SER A 370 18.52 -13.46 -41.50
N VAL A 371 17.51 -12.57 -41.60
CA VAL A 371 16.41 -12.68 -42.56
C VAL A 371 16.94 -12.69 -44.02
N ALA A 372 17.84 -11.76 -44.34
CA ALA A 372 18.43 -11.67 -45.69
C ALA A 372 19.21 -12.94 -46.05
N LYS A 373 19.99 -13.48 -45.10
CA LYS A 373 20.72 -14.77 -45.29
C LYS A 373 19.74 -15.92 -45.57
N LEU A 374 18.73 -16.11 -44.72
CA LEU A 374 17.77 -17.24 -44.80
C LEU A 374 16.83 -17.17 -46.02
N ARG A 375 16.66 -15.99 -46.62
CA ARG A 375 15.88 -15.84 -47.88
C ARG A 375 16.69 -16.13 -49.12
N ASN A 376 18.01 -16.08 -49.02
CA ASN A 376 18.92 -16.36 -50.12
C ASN A 376 19.38 -17.86 -50.17
N GLU A 377 19.09 -18.60 -49.11
CA GLU A 377 19.25 -20.05 -49.00
C GLU A 377 17.99 -20.81 -49.52
#